data_37e877904d6f8e37fdbe35a223f1cecb
#
_entry.id   37e877904d6f8e37fdbe35a223f1cecb
#
_cell.length_a   1.000
_cell.length_b   1.000
_cell.length_c   1.000
_cell.angle_alpha   90.00
_cell.angle_beta   90.00
_cell.angle_gamma   90.00
#
_symmetry.space_group_name_H-M   'P 1'
#
loop_
_entity.id
_entity.type
_entity.pdbx_description
1 polymer ?
#
loop_
_entity_poly.entity_id
_entity_poly.type
_entity_poly.pdbx_seq_one_letter_code
_entity_poly.pdbx_strand_id
1 'polypeptide(L)'
;MSAASPQAESAQAESAQTEPPEIDTPRTVLLTRSAAQGAAFARALAEESAQNGLGELRVLFAPLQQARTVEPDADHAAALEALASGHYAWVSFTSANTVRACAELWGAEFARACASGGARIACVGAATTRAVHTQLGLGTDFQPQVQSAVGMLAEFEKPATEPAAVLVLEGSNARPTLREGLKNLGWDSHRCVLYDMVPAEQVAPGELSLSAARALVQGNAADAPAPETPALDVLVVTAPSRLHALLDGTPALSPESVPPVVAIGASTASACRALNLRYVQADSPSPQDLARAAVSLM
;
A
#
# COMPACT_ATOMS: atom_id res chain seq x y z
N MET A 1 -10.44 -51.13 83.37
CA MET A 1 -11.28 -51.28 82.19
C MET A 1 -11.32 -49.94 81.47
N SER A 2 -10.46 -49.82 80.46
CA SER A 2 -10.24 -48.60 79.76
C SER A 2 -10.73 -48.74 78.30
N ALA A 3 -11.66 -47.92 77.88
CA ALA A 3 -12.22 -47.90 76.55
C ALA A 3 -11.38 -46.91 75.72
N ALA A 4 -10.81 -47.42 74.64
CA ALA A 4 -10.15 -46.60 73.63
C ALA A 4 -11.14 -46.04 72.62
N SER A 5 -11.07 -44.73 72.38
CA SER A 5 -11.74 -44.06 71.29
C SER A 5 -10.88 -44.10 70.02
N PRO A 6 -11.44 -44.28 68.82
CA PRO A 6 -10.71 -44.18 67.59
C PRO A 6 -10.65 -42.72 67.11
N GLN A 7 -9.47 -42.30 66.72
CA GLN A 7 -9.19 -41.02 66.06
C GLN A 7 -9.73 -41.06 64.61
N ALA A 8 -10.50 -40.02 64.24
CA ALA A 8 -10.95 -39.79 62.88
C ALA A 8 -9.84 -39.06 62.11
N GLU A 9 -9.32 -39.73 61.11
CA GLU A 9 -8.41 -39.19 60.11
C GLU A 9 -9.20 -38.31 59.10
N SER A 10 -9.04 -37.01 59.18
CA SER A 10 -9.61 -36.07 58.21
C SER A 10 -8.74 -36.04 56.99
N ALA A 11 -9.17 -36.67 55.90
CA ALA A 11 -8.62 -36.53 54.58
C ALA A 11 -8.92 -35.11 54.04
N GLN A 12 -7.89 -34.27 53.94
CA GLN A 12 -7.95 -33.03 53.21
C GLN A 12 -7.98 -33.35 51.71
N ALA A 13 -9.11 -33.14 51.04
CA ALA A 13 -9.21 -33.16 49.61
C ALA A 13 -8.57 -31.85 49.08
N GLU A 14 -7.39 -32.01 48.50
CA GLU A 14 -6.68 -30.97 47.74
C GLU A 14 -7.49 -30.69 46.46
N SER A 15 -8.25 -29.60 46.43
CA SER A 15 -8.92 -29.13 45.22
C SER A 15 -7.86 -28.56 44.27
N ALA A 16 -7.47 -29.37 43.30
CA ALA A 16 -6.74 -28.88 42.14
C ALA A 16 -7.59 -27.80 41.42
N GLN A 17 -7.22 -26.57 41.61
CA GLN A 17 -7.72 -25.45 40.79
C GLN A 17 -7.16 -25.66 39.39
N THR A 18 -7.98 -26.19 38.50
CA THR A 18 -7.69 -26.17 37.05
C THR A 18 -7.76 -24.69 36.63
N GLU A 19 -6.65 -24.05 36.36
CA GLU A 19 -6.63 -22.76 35.70
C GLU A 19 -7.47 -22.86 34.41
N PRO A 20 -8.35 -21.88 34.13
CA PRO A 20 -9.10 -21.86 32.87
C PRO A 20 -8.08 -21.84 31.72
N PRO A 21 -8.37 -22.52 30.59
CA PRO A 21 -7.47 -22.53 29.46
C PRO A 21 -7.20 -21.07 29.04
N GLU A 22 -5.94 -20.72 28.97
CA GLU A 22 -5.49 -19.43 28.41
C GLU A 22 -6.09 -19.34 27.01
N ILE A 23 -7.04 -18.41 26.82
CA ILE A 23 -7.61 -18.17 25.49
C ILE A 23 -6.48 -17.53 24.70
N ASP A 24 -5.84 -18.33 23.87
CA ASP A 24 -4.76 -17.88 22.97
C ASP A 24 -5.39 -16.84 22.02
N THR A 25 -5.26 -15.56 22.40
CA THR A 25 -5.80 -14.47 21.59
C THR A 25 -4.98 -14.38 20.30
N PRO A 26 -5.61 -14.52 19.12
CA PRO A 26 -4.86 -14.55 17.88
C PRO A 26 -4.08 -13.25 17.71
N ARG A 27 -2.78 -13.38 17.40
CA ARG A 27 -1.91 -12.23 17.12
C ARG A 27 -2.41 -11.46 15.92
N THR A 28 -2.26 -10.14 15.98
CA THR A 28 -2.87 -9.24 15.01
C THR A 28 -1.80 -8.49 14.21
N VAL A 29 -1.94 -8.53 12.90
CA VAL A 29 -1.09 -7.83 11.93
C VAL A 29 -1.91 -6.76 11.21
N LEU A 30 -1.45 -5.51 11.23
CA LEU A 30 -2.04 -4.44 10.42
C LEU A 30 -1.24 -4.22 9.14
N LEU A 31 -1.86 -4.41 7.98
CA LEU A 31 -1.28 -4.10 6.68
C LEU A 31 -1.82 -2.77 6.16
N THR A 32 -0.93 -1.83 5.81
CA THR A 32 -1.29 -0.51 5.28
C THR A 32 -1.69 -0.55 3.79
N ARG A 33 -2.57 -1.48 3.42
CA ARG A 33 -3.18 -1.65 2.09
C ARG A 33 -4.64 -2.04 2.22
N SER A 34 -5.39 -1.95 1.11
CA SER A 34 -6.74 -2.51 1.04
C SER A 34 -6.72 -4.04 1.11
N ALA A 35 -7.83 -4.65 1.52
CA ALA A 35 -7.99 -6.10 1.57
C ALA A 35 -7.73 -6.74 0.20
N ALA A 36 -8.22 -6.13 -0.89
CA ALA A 36 -7.98 -6.60 -2.25
C ALA A 36 -6.49 -6.62 -2.62
N GLN A 37 -5.74 -5.58 -2.23
CA GLN A 37 -4.30 -5.50 -2.48
C GLN A 37 -3.48 -6.39 -1.55
N GLY A 38 -3.99 -6.69 -0.37
CA GLY A 38 -3.33 -7.46 0.68
C GLY A 38 -3.66 -8.96 0.69
N ALA A 39 -4.58 -9.43 -0.14
CA ALA A 39 -5.04 -10.82 -0.13
C ALA A 39 -3.90 -11.85 -0.33
N ALA A 40 -2.92 -11.54 -1.18
CA ALA A 40 -1.76 -12.41 -1.38
C ALA A 40 -0.84 -12.44 -0.13
N PHE A 41 -0.68 -11.31 0.55
CA PHE A 41 0.05 -11.22 1.81
C PHE A 41 -0.65 -12.03 2.92
N ALA A 42 -1.97 -11.90 3.05
CA ALA A 42 -2.72 -12.64 4.08
C ALA A 42 -2.58 -14.16 3.93
N ARG A 43 -2.59 -14.66 2.68
CA ARG A 43 -2.33 -16.09 2.39
C ARG A 43 -0.91 -16.49 2.76
N ALA A 44 0.09 -15.72 2.32
CA ALA A 44 1.49 -16.00 2.63
C ALA A 44 1.74 -15.95 4.15
N LEU A 45 1.09 -15.02 4.87
CA LEU A 45 1.21 -14.93 6.32
C LEU A 45 0.62 -16.16 7.04
N ALA A 46 -0.53 -16.66 6.57
CA ALA A 46 -1.11 -17.89 7.11
C ALA A 46 -0.22 -19.12 6.89
N GLU A 47 0.41 -19.21 5.70
CA GLU A 47 1.37 -20.29 5.38
C GLU A 47 2.63 -20.20 6.27
N GLU A 48 3.23 -19.02 6.41
CA GLU A 48 4.41 -18.80 7.26
C GLU A 48 4.08 -19.04 8.75
N SER A 49 2.91 -18.61 9.22
CA SER A 49 2.44 -18.86 10.59
C SER A 49 2.34 -20.34 10.88
N ALA A 50 1.71 -21.10 9.99
CA ALA A 50 1.58 -22.56 10.14
C ALA A 50 2.93 -23.26 10.18
N GLN A 51 3.90 -22.85 9.35
CA GLN A 51 5.26 -23.41 9.31
C GLN A 51 6.05 -23.12 10.59
N ASN A 52 5.77 -21.99 11.26
CA ASN A 52 6.45 -21.57 12.48
C ASN A 52 5.66 -21.88 13.77
N GLY A 53 4.51 -22.54 13.68
CA GLY A 53 3.72 -22.96 14.83
C GLY A 53 3.08 -21.82 15.64
N LEU A 54 2.82 -20.65 15.00
CA LEU A 54 2.27 -19.47 15.67
C LEU A 54 0.74 -19.49 15.82
N GLY A 55 0.05 -20.48 15.29
CA GLY A 55 -1.41 -20.55 15.29
C GLY A 55 -2.05 -19.62 14.26
N GLU A 56 -3.33 -19.29 14.47
CA GLU A 56 -4.09 -18.41 13.59
C GLU A 56 -3.69 -16.95 13.82
N LEU A 57 -3.37 -16.22 12.74
CA LEU A 57 -3.06 -14.80 12.77
C LEU A 57 -4.22 -13.97 12.18
N ARG A 58 -4.58 -12.88 12.85
CA ARG A 58 -5.57 -11.94 12.36
C ARG A 58 -4.91 -10.86 11.52
N VAL A 59 -5.35 -10.69 10.26
CA VAL A 59 -4.89 -9.60 9.40
C VAL A 59 -5.95 -8.50 9.33
N LEU A 60 -5.56 -7.28 9.70
CA LEU A 60 -6.35 -6.08 9.52
C LEU A 60 -5.80 -5.28 8.33
N PHE A 61 -6.68 -4.69 7.55
CA PHE A 61 -6.33 -3.91 6.36
C PHE A 61 -6.70 -2.45 6.57
N ALA A 62 -5.76 -1.55 6.27
CA ALA A 62 -5.98 -0.12 6.37
C ALA A 62 -5.42 0.60 5.13
N PRO A 63 -6.24 0.86 4.12
CA PRO A 63 -5.84 1.67 2.97
C PRO A 63 -5.79 3.15 3.39
N LEU A 64 -4.70 3.59 4.01
CA LEU A 64 -4.58 4.90 4.64
C LEU A 64 -4.70 6.08 3.68
N GLN A 65 -4.45 5.83 2.41
CA GLN A 65 -4.52 6.80 1.33
C GLN A 65 -5.19 6.18 0.11
N GLN A 66 -5.95 7.00 -0.61
CA GLN A 66 -6.56 6.65 -1.88
C GLN A 66 -6.24 7.70 -2.93
N ALA A 67 -6.15 7.27 -4.19
CA ALA A 67 -6.07 8.20 -5.30
C ALA A 67 -7.49 8.71 -5.60
N ARG A 68 -7.68 10.02 -5.58
CA ARG A 68 -8.92 10.71 -5.98
C ARG A 68 -8.66 11.46 -7.27
N THR A 69 -9.43 11.16 -8.30
CA THR A 69 -9.36 11.88 -9.58
C THR A 69 -9.66 13.36 -9.35
N VAL A 70 -8.87 14.23 -9.96
CA VAL A 70 -9.08 15.69 -9.87
C VAL A 70 -10.31 16.10 -10.65
N GLU A 71 -10.89 17.25 -10.30
CA GLU A 71 -11.94 17.83 -11.12
C GLU A 71 -11.36 18.28 -12.47
N PRO A 72 -12.06 18.02 -13.60
CA PRO A 72 -11.60 18.43 -14.91
C PRO A 72 -11.56 19.96 -15.02
N ASP A 73 -10.50 20.47 -15.64
CA ASP A 73 -10.28 21.89 -15.88
C ASP A 73 -9.89 22.19 -17.35
N ALA A 74 -9.56 23.45 -17.64
CA ALA A 74 -9.18 23.87 -18.97
C ALA A 74 -7.88 23.22 -19.46
N ASP A 75 -6.94 22.92 -18.57
CA ASP A 75 -5.66 22.28 -18.91
C ASP A 75 -5.88 20.84 -19.34
N HIS A 76 -6.81 20.12 -18.70
CA HIS A 76 -7.21 18.77 -19.11
C HIS A 76 -7.87 18.76 -20.49
N ALA A 77 -8.75 19.75 -20.77
CA ALA A 77 -9.37 19.88 -22.09
C ALA A 77 -8.33 20.19 -23.17
N ALA A 78 -7.42 21.12 -22.91
CA ALA A 78 -6.34 21.48 -23.83
C ALA A 78 -5.38 20.30 -24.09
N ALA A 79 -5.05 19.52 -23.07
CA ALA A 79 -4.20 18.33 -23.21
C ALA A 79 -4.87 17.27 -24.11
N LEU A 80 -6.18 17.05 -23.96
CA LEU A 80 -6.93 16.10 -24.79
C LEU A 80 -7.05 16.58 -26.24
N GLU A 81 -7.29 17.86 -26.46
CA GLU A 81 -7.32 18.47 -27.80
C GLU A 81 -5.95 18.39 -28.48
N ALA A 82 -4.87 18.72 -27.77
CA ALA A 82 -3.50 18.61 -28.26
C ALA A 82 -3.14 17.15 -28.60
N LEU A 83 -3.63 16.20 -27.80
CA LEU A 83 -3.47 14.77 -28.08
C LEU A 83 -4.19 14.38 -29.38
N ALA A 84 -5.44 14.79 -29.54
CA ALA A 84 -6.24 14.47 -30.73
C ALA A 84 -5.69 15.09 -32.03
N SER A 85 -5.04 16.27 -31.92
CA SER A 85 -4.42 16.98 -33.05
C SER A 85 -3.02 16.46 -33.41
N GLY A 86 -2.47 15.45 -32.70
CA GLY A 86 -1.18 14.86 -32.99
C GLY A 86 0.02 15.66 -32.45
N HIS A 87 -0.21 16.50 -31.46
CA HIS A 87 0.90 17.24 -30.82
C HIS A 87 1.86 16.33 -30.02
N TYR A 88 1.39 15.20 -29.51
CA TYR A 88 2.19 14.28 -28.72
C TYR A 88 2.57 13.01 -29.50
N ALA A 89 3.87 12.69 -29.55
CA ALA A 89 4.34 11.39 -30.04
C ALA A 89 4.06 10.25 -29.07
N TRP A 90 4.05 10.57 -27.77
CA TRP A 90 3.86 9.61 -26.71
C TRP A 90 2.93 10.11 -25.60
N VAL A 91 2.20 9.17 -25.01
CA VAL A 91 1.56 9.35 -23.70
C VAL A 91 2.17 8.36 -22.72
N SER A 92 2.61 8.84 -21.56
CA SER A 92 3.21 7.99 -20.54
C SER A 92 2.32 7.85 -19.31
N PHE A 93 2.13 6.60 -18.86
CA PHE A 93 1.43 6.23 -17.64
C PHE A 93 2.40 5.72 -16.60
N THR A 94 2.44 6.37 -15.43
CA THR A 94 3.36 6.02 -14.34
C THR A 94 2.80 5.01 -13.34
N SER A 95 1.47 4.82 -13.30
CA SER A 95 0.80 3.91 -12.36
C SER A 95 -0.58 3.49 -12.84
N ALA A 96 -1.11 2.40 -12.27
CA ALA A 96 -2.51 1.99 -12.49
C ALA A 96 -3.53 3.03 -11.97
N ASN A 97 -3.20 3.83 -10.95
CA ASN A 97 -4.03 4.94 -10.48
C ASN A 97 -4.18 6.02 -11.56
N THR A 98 -3.11 6.30 -12.29
CA THR A 98 -3.13 7.25 -13.41
C THR A 98 -4.08 6.77 -14.52
N VAL A 99 -4.06 5.46 -14.82
CA VAL A 99 -4.94 4.87 -15.83
C VAL A 99 -6.40 4.97 -15.40
N ARG A 100 -6.70 4.65 -14.12
CA ARG A 100 -8.04 4.78 -13.58
C ARG A 100 -8.55 6.22 -13.66
N ALA A 101 -7.75 7.18 -13.22
CA ALA A 101 -8.12 8.59 -13.28
C ALA A 101 -8.32 9.09 -14.73
N CYS A 102 -7.51 8.61 -15.67
CA CYS A 102 -7.68 8.86 -17.09
C CYS A 102 -9.03 8.34 -17.62
N ALA A 103 -9.38 7.10 -17.23
CA ALA A 103 -10.67 6.50 -17.61
C ALA A 103 -11.86 7.23 -16.99
N GLU A 104 -11.75 7.72 -15.76
CA GLU A 104 -12.78 8.50 -15.07
C GLU A 104 -12.95 9.90 -15.70
N LEU A 105 -11.84 10.58 -16.05
CA LEU A 105 -11.85 11.93 -16.61
C LEU A 105 -12.33 11.98 -18.06
N TRP A 106 -11.79 11.10 -18.90
CA TRP A 106 -11.94 11.18 -20.35
C TRP A 106 -12.63 9.98 -20.98
N GLY A 107 -12.63 8.83 -20.29
CA GLY A 107 -13.28 7.61 -20.78
C GLY A 107 -12.85 7.25 -22.21
N ALA A 108 -13.84 6.98 -23.07
CA ALA A 108 -13.61 6.62 -24.46
C ALA A 108 -13.03 7.78 -25.32
N GLU A 109 -13.11 9.02 -24.86
CA GLU A 109 -12.56 10.17 -25.60
C GLU A 109 -11.05 10.13 -25.64
N PHE A 110 -10.40 9.66 -24.57
CA PHE A 110 -8.95 9.49 -24.54
C PHE A 110 -8.47 8.52 -25.62
N ALA A 111 -9.11 7.37 -25.74
CA ALA A 111 -8.74 6.37 -26.77
C ALA A 111 -8.93 6.92 -28.18
N ARG A 112 -10.01 7.69 -28.41
CA ARG A 112 -10.25 8.35 -29.71
C ARG A 112 -9.18 9.41 -29.99
N ALA A 113 -8.80 10.23 -29.00
CA ALA A 113 -7.76 11.24 -29.14
C ALA A 113 -6.39 10.59 -29.46
N CYS A 114 -6.02 9.50 -28.79
CA CYS A 114 -4.80 8.76 -29.11
C CYS A 114 -4.82 8.23 -30.55
N ALA A 115 -5.93 7.65 -30.98
CA ALA A 115 -6.07 7.10 -32.34
C ALA A 115 -6.01 8.21 -33.40
N SER A 116 -6.67 9.36 -33.18
CA SER A 116 -6.66 10.49 -34.12
C SER A 116 -5.29 11.16 -34.21
N GLY A 117 -4.61 11.35 -33.08
CA GLY A 117 -3.30 12.01 -33.02
C GLY A 117 -2.13 11.07 -33.31
N GLY A 118 -2.34 9.76 -33.32
CA GLY A 118 -1.28 8.77 -33.57
C GLY A 118 -0.27 8.59 -32.43
N ALA A 119 -0.59 9.02 -31.21
CA ALA A 119 0.29 8.94 -30.07
C ALA A 119 0.47 7.49 -29.60
N ARG A 120 1.72 7.10 -29.33
CA ARG A 120 2.10 5.81 -28.76
C ARG A 120 1.96 5.80 -27.24
N ILE A 121 1.72 4.65 -26.65
CA ILE A 121 1.49 4.50 -25.21
C ILE A 121 2.72 3.87 -24.54
N ALA A 122 3.25 4.56 -23.51
CA ALA A 122 4.33 4.06 -22.67
C ALA A 122 3.84 3.83 -21.23
N CYS A 123 4.13 2.64 -20.68
CA CYS A 123 3.79 2.27 -19.31
C CYS A 123 5.04 1.94 -18.49
N VAL A 124 5.13 2.43 -17.27
CA VAL A 124 6.29 2.15 -16.39
C VAL A 124 6.37 0.68 -15.98
N GLY A 125 5.25 -0.05 -15.93
CA GLY A 125 5.28 -1.43 -15.49
C GLY A 125 4.04 -2.25 -15.82
N ALA A 126 4.14 -3.57 -15.66
CA ALA A 126 3.14 -4.55 -16.07
C ALA A 126 1.74 -4.34 -15.47
N ALA A 127 1.64 -3.85 -14.22
CA ALA A 127 0.35 -3.53 -13.62
C ALA A 127 -0.34 -2.36 -14.35
N THR A 128 0.44 -1.36 -14.76
CA THR A 128 -0.02 -0.21 -15.53
C THR A 128 -0.44 -0.63 -16.94
N THR A 129 0.37 -1.46 -17.60
CA THR A 129 0.07 -2.04 -18.92
C THR A 129 -1.27 -2.81 -18.91
N ARG A 130 -1.47 -3.68 -17.90
CA ARG A 130 -2.75 -4.37 -17.74
C ARG A 130 -3.92 -3.42 -17.56
N ALA A 131 -3.74 -2.37 -16.76
CA ALA A 131 -4.78 -1.37 -16.52
C ALA A 131 -5.14 -0.61 -17.82
N VAL A 132 -4.14 -0.19 -18.61
CA VAL A 132 -4.36 0.46 -19.93
C VAL A 132 -5.20 -0.44 -20.83
N HIS A 133 -4.84 -1.72 -20.93
CA HIS A 133 -5.59 -2.65 -21.74
C HIS A 133 -7.03 -2.85 -21.24
N THR A 134 -7.22 -3.06 -19.93
CA THR A 134 -8.53 -3.42 -19.36
C THR A 134 -9.48 -2.25 -19.20
N GLN A 135 -8.97 -1.03 -18.92
CA GLN A 135 -9.80 0.14 -18.61
C GLN A 135 -9.94 1.12 -19.79
N LEU A 136 -8.91 1.21 -20.65
CA LEU A 136 -8.91 2.13 -21.79
C LEU A 136 -9.04 1.42 -23.12
N GLY A 137 -8.93 0.08 -23.16
CA GLY A 137 -8.97 -0.71 -24.40
C GLY A 137 -7.79 -0.46 -25.35
N LEU A 138 -6.68 0.10 -24.83
CA LEU A 138 -5.51 0.46 -25.63
C LEU A 138 -4.38 -0.56 -25.48
N GLY A 139 -3.54 -0.69 -26.52
CA GLY A 139 -2.25 -1.37 -26.44
C GLY A 139 -1.20 -0.53 -25.72
N THR A 140 -0.07 -1.16 -25.38
CA THR A 140 1.13 -0.49 -24.85
C THR A 140 2.26 -0.73 -25.83
N ASP A 141 2.87 0.34 -26.33
CA ASP A 141 3.95 0.30 -27.31
C ASP A 141 5.34 0.21 -26.66
N PHE A 142 5.44 0.67 -25.40
CA PHE A 142 6.68 0.62 -24.63
C PHE A 142 6.46 0.32 -23.16
N GLN A 143 7.22 -0.64 -22.63
CA GLN A 143 7.33 -0.94 -21.21
C GLN A 143 8.78 -1.34 -20.91
N PRO A 144 9.48 -0.70 -19.93
CA PRO A 144 10.85 -1.03 -19.61
C PRO A 144 10.97 -2.38 -18.91
N GLN A 145 12.14 -3.00 -19.01
CA GLN A 145 12.47 -4.23 -18.26
C GLN A 145 12.53 -3.94 -16.76
N VAL A 146 13.21 -2.85 -16.37
CA VAL A 146 13.20 -2.36 -14.98
C VAL A 146 12.00 -1.44 -14.78
N GLN A 147 10.96 -1.93 -14.12
CA GLN A 147 9.67 -1.26 -13.95
C GLN A 147 9.76 -0.05 -13.00
N SER A 148 10.41 0.99 -13.44
CA SER A 148 10.61 2.26 -12.71
C SER A 148 10.77 3.41 -13.69
N ALA A 149 10.62 4.67 -13.20
CA ALA A 149 10.91 5.87 -14.02
C ALA A 149 12.34 5.88 -14.52
N VAL A 150 13.31 5.44 -13.70
CA VAL A 150 14.73 5.36 -14.09
C VAL A 150 14.94 4.29 -15.17
N GLY A 151 14.32 3.11 -15.00
CA GLY A 151 14.38 2.05 -16.02
C GLY A 151 13.74 2.49 -17.34
N MET A 152 12.59 3.19 -17.26
CA MET A 152 11.97 3.76 -18.46
C MET A 152 12.94 4.72 -19.19
N LEU A 153 13.58 5.64 -18.49
CA LEU A 153 14.52 6.61 -19.08
C LEU A 153 15.77 5.95 -19.67
N ALA A 154 16.23 4.83 -19.10
CA ALA A 154 17.39 4.11 -19.59
C ALA A 154 17.15 3.44 -20.95
N GLU A 155 15.90 3.07 -21.24
CA GLU A 155 15.50 2.32 -22.42
C GLU A 155 14.69 3.18 -23.43
N PHE A 156 14.21 4.38 -23.00
CA PHE A 156 13.35 5.23 -23.83
C PHE A 156 14.14 5.85 -24.98
N GLU A 157 13.60 5.77 -26.18
CA GLU A 157 14.23 6.33 -27.36
C GLU A 157 14.35 7.87 -27.30
N LYS A 158 15.33 8.41 -28.01
CA LYS A 158 15.42 9.86 -28.23
C LYS A 158 14.49 10.27 -29.36
N PRO A 159 13.99 11.53 -29.36
CA PRO A 159 13.17 11.99 -30.46
C PRO A 159 13.99 12.00 -31.76
N ALA A 160 13.47 11.39 -32.82
CA ALA A 160 14.10 11.35 -34.14
C ALA A 160 13.42 12.31 -35.12
N THR A 161 12.14 12.61 -34.88
CA THR A 161 11.29 13.46 -35.75
C THR A 161 10.28 14.20 -34.89
N GLU A 162 9.68 15.24 -35.46
CA GLU A 162 8.48 15.86 -34.86
C GLU A 162 7.23 14.99 -35.07
N PRO A 163 6.27 15.00 -34.12
CA PRO A 163 6.30 15.75 -32.86
C PRO A 163 7.29 15.15 -31.84
N ALA A 164 8.07 16.01 -31.16
CA ALA A 164 9.01 15.62 -30.12
C ALA A 164 8.44 15.81 -28.71
N ALA A 165 7.13 15.76 -28.55
CA ALA A 165 6.45 15.98 -27.28
C ALA A 165 5.90 14.68 -26.66
N VAL A 166 5.95 14.62 -25.31
CA VAL A 166 5.43 13.52 -24.49
C VAL A 166 4.44 14.07 -23.48
N LEU A 167 3.20 13.58 -23.50
CA LEU A 167 2.23 13.84 -22.47
C LEU A 167 2.47 12.90 -21.27
N VAL A 168 2.89 13.44 -20.13
CA VAL A 168 3.16 12.68 -18.90
C VAL A 168 1.96 12.78 -17.98
N LEU A 169 1.17 11.70 -17.93
CA LEU A 169 0.03 11.57 -17.04
C LEU A 169 0.49 11.04 -15.67
N GLU A 170 0.20 11.79 -14.60
CA GLU A 170 0.72 11.46 -13.27
C GLU A 170 -0.19 11.96 -12.13
N GLY A 171 0.11 11.57 -10.90
CA GLY A 171 -0.50 12.16 -9.70
C GLY A 171 0.19 13.47 -9.30
N SER A 172 -0.48 14.31 -8.51
CA SER A 172 0.05 15.61 -8.07
C SER A 172 1.38 15.51 -7.31
N ASN A 173 1.57 14.45 -6.54
CA ASN A 173 2.77 14.17 -5.74
C ASN A 173 3.84 13.36 -6.48
N ALA A 174 3.73 13.18 -7.81
CA ALA A 174 4.72 12.44 -8.60
C ALA A 174 6.09 13.13 -8.56
N ARG A 175 7.14 12.33 -8.40
CA ARG A 175 8.52 12.83 -8.46
C ARG A 175 8.84 13.34 -9.86
N PRO A 176 9.63 14.41 -10.01
CA PRO A 176 9.94 15.00 -11.32
C PRO A 176 10.86 14.13 -12.19
N THR A 177 11.41 13.04 -11.65
CA THR A 177 12.42 12.17 -12.28
C THR A 177 12.12 11.82 -13.74
N LEU A 178 10.87 11.38 -14.04
CA LEU A 178 10.51 11.01 -15.41
C LEU A 178 10.47 12.21 -16.33
N ARG A 179 9.84 13.30 -15.93
CA ARG A 179 9.71 14.52 -16.75
C ARG A 179 11.06 15.17 -17.04
N GLU A 180 11.90 15.31 -16.01
CA GLU A 180 13.25 15.85 -16.14
C GLU A 180 14.13 14.94 -17.00
N GLY A 181 14.04 13.63 -16.80
CA GLY A 181 14.78 12.66 -17.62
C GLY A 181 14.36 12.69 -19.09
N LEU A 182 13.06 12.79 -19.39
CA LEU A 182 12.58 12.95 -20.77
C LEU A 182 13.13 14.23 -21.42
N LYS A 183 13.13 15.37 -20.68
CA LYS A 183 13.74 16.61 -21.16
C LYS A 183 15.24 16.44 -21.45
N ASN A 184 15.96 15.73 -20.59
CA ASN A 184 17.40 15.45 -20.81
C ASN A 184 17.64 14.53 -22.02
N LEU A 185 16.68 13.72 -22.42
CA LEU A 185 16.70 12.92 -23.64
C LEU A 185 16.34 13.73 -24.89
N GLY A 186 15.87 14.97 -24.74
CA GLY A 186 15.49 15.86 -25.84
C GLY A 186 13.98 15.92 -26.11
N TRP A 187 13.14 15.29 -25.28
CA TRP A 187 11.69 15.35 -25.40
C TRP A 187 11.11 16.61 -24.76
N ASP A 188 10.14 17.25 -25.39
CA ASP A 188 9.29 18.24 -24.74
C ASP A 188 8.25 17.51 -23.87
N SER A 189 8.44 17.54 -22.56
CA SER A 189 7.61 16.77 -21.63
C SER A 189 6.56 17.65 -20.97
N HIS A 190 5.29 17.38 -21.29
CA HIS A 190 4.13 18.09 -20.77
C HIS A 190 3.49 17.33 -19.62
N ARG A 191 3.34 17.98 -18.48
CA ARG A 191 2.72 17.40 -17.28
C ARG A 191 1.21 17.53 -17.35
N CYS A 192 0.49 16.43 -17.07
CA CYS A 192 -0.93 16.49 -16.80
C CYS A 192 -1.23 15.69 -15.52
N VAL A 193 -1.79 16.38 -14.51
CA VAL A 193 -2.12 15.79 -13.21
C VAL A 193 -3.53 15.25 -13.25
N LEU A 194 -3.70 13.96 -13.03
CA LEU A 194 -5.01 13.31 -13.11
C LEU A 194 -5.62 12.95 -11.75
N TYR A 195 -4.81 12.86 -10.69
CA TYR A 195 -5.31 12.49 -9.36
C TYR A 195 -4.44 13.05 -8.23
N ASP A 196 -5.07 13.19 -7.08
CA ASP A 196 -4.44 13.47 -5.80
C ASP A 196 -4.42 12.22 -4.91
N MET A 197 -3.37 12.07 -4.10
CA MET A 197 -3.39 11.12 -2.99
C MET A 197 -4.01 11.80 -1.77
N VAL A 198 -5.18 11.34 -1.37
CA VAL A 198 -5.92 11.86 -0.21
C VAL A 198 -6.04 10.80 0.88
N PRO A 199 -6.27 11.19 2.15
CA PRO A 199 -6.63 10.23 3.19
C PRO A 199 -7.82 9.37 2.77
N ALA A 200 -7.79 8.08 3.08
CA ALA A 200 -8.92 7.19 2.84
C ALA A 200 -9.98 7.41 3.91
N GLU A 201 -10.97 8.24 3.61
CA GLU A 201 -12.10 8.57 4.51
C GLU A 201 -13.18 7.48 4.47
N GLN A 202 -13.41 6.93 3.29
CA GLN A 202 -14.34 5.82 3.08
C GLN A 202 -13.55 4.57 2.73
N VAL A 203 -13.76 3.52 3.50
CA VAL A 203 -13.09 2.22 3.34
C VAL A 203 -14.11 1.13 3.09
N ALA A 204 -13.69 0.03 2.47
CA ALA A 204 -14.55 -1.11 2.23
C ALA A 204 -14.95 -1.79 3.57
N PRO A 205 -16.07 -2.52 3.61
CA PRO A 205 -16.43 -3.33 4.77
C PRO A 205 -15.29 -4.26 5.18
N GLY A 206 -14.92 -4.24 6.46
CA GLY A 206 -13.81 -5.03 7.00
C GLY A 206 -12.43 -4.38 6.90
N GLU A 207 -12.33 -3.18 6.34
CA GLU A 207 -11.11 -2.35 6.36
C GLU A 207 -11.19 -1.27 7.45
N LEU A 208 -10.03 -0.82 7.93
CA LEU A 208 -9.93 0.26 8.91
C LEU A 208 -9.72 1.62 8.21
N SER A 209 -10.48 2.62 8.63
CA SER A 209 -10.20 4.01 8.26
C SER A 209 -8.86 4.47 8.84
N LEU A 210 -8.34 5.59 8.36
CA LEU A 210 -7.10 6.17 8.91
C LEU A 210 -7.23 6.46 10.42
N SER A 211 -8.37 7.00 10.87
CA SER A 211 -8.62 7.29 12.28
C SER A 211 -8.64 6.01 13.13
N ALA A 212 -9.33 4.96 12.68
CA ALA A 212 -9.38 3.67 13.37
C ALA A 212 -8.00 2.99 13.42
N ALA A 213 -7.22 3.05 12.32
CA ALA A 213 -5.86 2.52 12.27
C ALA A 213 -4.91 3.28 13.22
N ARG A 214 -5.04 4.60 13.30
CA ARG A 214 -4.30 5.43 14.27
C ARG A 214 -4.62 5.06 15.71
N ALA A 215 -5.91 4.95 16.06
CA ALA A 215 -6.34 4.55 17.40
C ALA A 215 -5.76 3.18 17.79
N LEU A 216 -5.75 2.23 16.87
CA LEU A 216 -5.18 0.90 17.09
C LEU A 216 -3.67 0.95 17.33
N VAL A 217 -2.92 1.71 16.53
CA VAL A 217 -1.45 1.86 16.68
C VAL A 217 -1.10 2.56 18.00
N GLN A 218 -1.97 3.46 18.49
CA GLN A 218 -1.77 4.21 19.75
C GLN A 218 -2.18 3.42 21.00
N GLY A 219 -2.77 2.24 20.84
CA GLY A 219 -3.31 1.48 21.97
C GLY A 219 -4.53 2.15 22.63
N ASN A 220 -5.17 3.14 21.98
CA ASN A 220 -6.36 3.83 22.46
C ASN A 220 -7.61 3.02 22.15
N ALA A 221 -7.97 2.10 23.03
CA ALA A 221 -9.15 1.27 22.88
C ALA A 221 -10.49 2.08 22.89
N ALA A 222 -10.48 3.34 23.33
CA ALA A 222 -11.70 4.15 23.40
C ALA A 222 -12.29 4.54 22.03
N ASP A 223 -11.43 4.67 21.00
CA ASP A 223 -11.82 4.99 19.62
C ASP A 223 -11.74 3.77 18.67
N ALA A 224 -11.48 2.59 19.22
CA ALA A 224 -11.44 1.35 18.46
C ALA A 224 -12.86 0.92 18.06
N PRO A 225 -13.06 0.35 16.84
CA PRO A 225 -14.38 0.08 16.29
C PRO A 225 -15.19 -1.02 16.98
N ALA A 226 -14.62 -1.67 18.00
CA ALA A 226 -15.34 -2.64 18.85
C ALA A 226 -14.64 -2.82 20.21
N PRO A 227 -15.38 -3.18 21.27
CA PRO A 227 -14.82 -3.42 22.60
C PRO A 227 -13.84 -4.60 22.69
N GLU A 228 -13.66 -5.36 21.63
CA GLU A 228 -12.76 -6.53 21.51
C GLU A 228 -11.63 -6.30 20.51
N THR A 229 -11.20 -5.06 20.28
CA THR A 229 -10.08 -4.82 19.35
C THR A 229 -8.79 -5.35 20.00
N PRO A 230 -8.18 -6.41 19.45
CA PRO A 230 -6.99 -7.02 20.04
C PRO A 230 -5.79 -6.07 19.96
N ALA A 231 -4.82 -6.27 20.83
CA ALA A 231 -3.54 -5.58 20.74
C ALA A 231 -2.90 -5.81 19.35
N LEU A 232 -2.26 -4.79 18.81
CA LEU A 232 -1.55 -4.91 17.53
C LEU A 232 -0.13 -5.41 17.76
N ASP A 233 0.21 -6.58 17.21
CA ASP A 233 1.52 -7.20 17.38
C ASP A 233 2.53 -6.72 16.34
N VAL A 234 2.12 -6.54 15.08
CA VAL A 234 2.99 -6.14 13.99
C VAL A 234 2.29 -5.18 13.03
N LEU A 235 3.01 -4.14 12.63
CA LEU A 235 2.59 -3.15 11.64
C LEU A 235 3.36 -3.33 10.32
N VAL A 236 2.69 -3.67 9.22
CA VAL A 236 3.30 -3.80 7.88
C VAL A 236 3.08 -2.54 7.07
N VAL A 237 4.16 -1.79 6.82
CA VAL A 237 4.13 -0.49 6.16
C VAL A 237 4.69 -0.58 4.74
N THR A 238 3.89 -0.15 3.78
CA THR A 238 4.19 -0.29 2.35
C THR A 238 4.65 0.99 1.65
N ALA A 239 4.83 2.09 2.39
CA ALA A 239 5.45 3.33 1.91
C ALA A 239 5.76 4.27 3.10
N PRO A 240 6.81 5.14 3.00
CA PRO A 240 7.09 6.14 4.03
C PRO A 240 5.91 7.07 4.33
N SER A 241 5.18 7.51 3.30
CA SER A 241 4.01 8.38 3.46
C SER A 241 2.89 7.76 4.29
N ARG A 242 2.76 6.42 4.26
CA ARG A 242 1.78 5.69 5.07
C ARG A 242 2.20 5.62 6.54
N LEU A 243 3.50 5.46 6.80
CA LEU A 243 4.03 5.54 8.16
C LEU A 243 3.77 6.92 8.76
N HIS A 244 4.12 7.98 8.04
CA HIS A 244 3.83 9.35 8.47
C HIS A 244 2.33 9.58 8.68
N ALA A 245 1.49 9.13 7.73
CA ALA A 245 0.04 9.25 7.88
C ALA A 245 -0.51 8.58 9.14
N LEU A 246 0.07 7.47 9.59
CA LEU A 246 -0.33 6.81 10.84
C LEU A 246 0.12 7.56 12.10
N LEU A 247 1.31 8.16 12.05
CA LEU A 247 1.96 8.75 13.22
C LEU A 247 1.79 10.28 13.31
N ASP A 248 1.47 10.97 12.20
CA ASP A 248 1.26 12.42 12.18
C ASP A 248 0.01 12.81 12.98
N GLY A 249 0.16 13.90 13.78
CA GLY A 249 -0.95 14.43 14.59
C GLY A 249 -1.22 13.64 15.87
N THR A 250 -0.39 12.64 16.18
CA THR A 250 -0.44 11.95 17.47
C THR A 250 0.36 12.76 18.51
N PRO A 251 -0.17 12.97 19.73
CA PRO A 251 0.68 13.45 20.83
C PRO A 251 1.83 12.47 20.97
N ALA A 252 3.06 12.97 21.17
CA ALA A 252 4.33 12.26 21.11
C ALA A 252 4.23 10.79 21.56
N LEU A 253 3.98 9.88 20.61
CA LEU A 253 4.09 8.45 20.86
C LEU A 253 5.56 8.18 21.20
N SER A 254 5.82 7.56 22.34
CA SER A 254 7.15 7.03 22.54
C SER A 254 7.41 5.97 21.46
N PRO A 255 8.60 5.90 20.86
CA PRO A 255 8.93 4.88 19.87
C PRO A 255 8.63 3.46 20.35
N GLU A 256 8.66 3.24 21.65
CA GLU A 256 8.40 1.95 22.31
C GLU A 256 6.91 1.57 22.33
N SER A 257 5.99 2.55 22.22
CA SER A 257 4.54 2.30 22.18
C SER A 257 4.04 1.92 20.80
N VAL A 258 4.84 2.14 19.74
CA VAL A 258 4.50 1.74 18.38
C VAL A 258 4.83 0.25 18.20
N PRO A 259 3.90 -0.58 17.71
CA PRO A 259 4.21 -1.97 17.41
C PRO A 259 5.39 -2.12 16.46
N PRO A 260 6.16 -3.21 16.52
CA PRO A 260 7.27 -3.44 15.60
C PRO A 260 6.81 -3.37 14.14
N VAL A 261 7.63 -2.76 13.30
CA VAL A 261 7.28 -2.41 11.92
C VAL A 261 7.99 -3.34 10.94
N VAL A 262 7.25 -3.91 10.00
CA VAL A 262 7.81 -4.47 8.77
C VAL A 262 7.84 -3.37 7.70
N ALA A 263 9.02 -2.96 7.28
CA ALA A 263 9.23 -2.02 6.19
C ALA A 263 9.35 -2.78 4.87
N ILE A 264 8.51 -2.44 3.88
CA ILE A 264 8.50 -3.10 2.55
C ILE A 264 9.84 -2.98 1.79
N GLY A 265 10.66 -1.99 2.11
CA GLY A 265 11.92 -1.73 1.43
C GLY A 265 12.67 -0.54 2.02
N ALA A 266 13.82 -0.22 1.43
CA ALA A 266 14.83 0.69 1.98
C ALA A 266 14.31 2.10 2.32
N SER A 267 13.43 2.68 1.50
CA SER A 267 12.87 4.02 1.78
C SER A 267 11.98 4.04 3.03
N THR A 268 11.17 2.98 3.23
CA THR A 268 10.33 2.83 4.42
C THR A 268 11.19 2.52 5.65
N ALA A 269 12.20 1.66 5.52
CA ALA A 269 13.17 1.37 6.57
C ALA A 269 13.93 2.63 7.03
N SER A 270 14.30 3.52 6.10
CA SER A 270 14.92 4.81 6.43
C SER A 270 13.98 5.71 7.22
N ALA A 271 12.69 5.72 6.89
CA ALA A 271 11.69 6.47 7.67
C ALA A 271 11.52 5.89 9.09
N CYS A 272 11.47 4.56 9.23
CA CYS A 272 11.42 3.91 10.54
C CYS A 272 12.64 4.27 11.40
N ARG A 273 13.83 4.26 10.80
CA ARG A 273 15.09 4.64 11.49
C ARG A 273 15.07 6.09 11.95
N ALA A 274 14.60 7.01 11.10
CA ALA A 274 14.51 8.43 11.44
C ALA A 274 13.56 8.71 12.62
N LEU A 275 12.57 7.83 12.82
CA LEU A 275 11.61 7.88 13.92
C LEU A 275 11.99 6.99 15.13
N ASN A 276 13.18 6.40 15.12
CA ASN A 276 13.67 5.46 16.15
C ASN A 276 12.73 4.27 16.44
N LEU A 277 11.97 3.81 15.45
CA LEU A 277 11.05 2.69 15.59
C LEU A 277 11.79 1.34 15.53
N ARG A 278 11.27 0.34 16.24
CA ARG A 278 11.69 -1.05 16.08
C ARG A 278 11.17 -1.56 14.72
N TYR A 279 12.05 -2.00 13.84
CA TYR A 279 11.64 -2.48 12.50
C TYR A 279 12.53 -3.59 11.95
N VAL A 280 11.95 -4.33 11.00
CA VAL A 280 12.65 -5.24 10.08
C VAL A 280 12.33 -4.79 8.65
N GLN A 281 13.33 -4.78 7.77
CA GLN A 281 13.11 -4.57 6.35
C GLN A 281 12.90 -5.93 5.67
N ALA A 282 11.83 -6.08 4.87
CA ALA A 282 11.63 -7.27 4.05
C ALA A 282 12.70 -7.37 2.95
N ASP A 283 13.10 -8.59 2.60
CA ASP A 283 14.12 -8.87 1.57
C ASP A 283 13.67 -8.38 0.19
N SER A 284 12.39 -8.52 -0.11
CA SER A 284 11.76 -7.96 -1.30
C SER A 284 10.33 -7.51 -0.99
N PRO A 285 9.67 -6.74 -1.89
CA PRO A 285 8.27 -6.36 -1.72
C PRO A 285 7.28 -7.50 -2.01
N SER A 286 7.75 -8.76 -2.15
CA SER A 286 6.89 -9.92 -2.37
C SER A 286 6.01 -10.20 -1.14
N PRO A 287 4.79 -10.74 -1.33
CA PRO A 287 3.94 -11.15 -0.21
C PRO A 287 4.63 -12.13 0.74
N GLN A 288 5.44 -13.05 0.23
CA GLN A 288 6.16 -14.07 0.98
C GLN A 288 7.23 -13.46 1.89
N ASP A 289 8.05 -12.55 1.37
CA ASP A 289 9.11 -11.91 2.15
C ASP A 289 8.54 -10.95 3.21
N LEU A 290 7.43 -10.27 2.90
CA LEU A 290 6.69 -9.46 3.89
C LEU A 290 6.11 -10.34 5.00
N ALA A 291 5.56 -11.51 4.67
CA ALA A 291 5.00 -12.45 5.65
C ALA A 291 6.11 -13.02 6.55
N ARG A 292 7.23 -13.45 5.98
CA ARG A 292 8.40 -13.94 6.73
C ARG A 292 8.93 -12.88 7.68
N ALA A 293 9.06 -11.64 7.22
CA ALA A 293 9.48 -10.52 8.06
C ALA A 293 8.47 -10.24 9.19
N ALA A 294 7.16 -10.37 8.95
CA ALA A 294 6.15 -10.20 10.00
C ALA A 294 6.24 -11.29 11.07
N VAL A 295 6.36 -12.55 10.66
CA VAL A 295 6.52 -13.70 11.57
C VAL A 295 7.80 -13.58 12.40
N SER A 296 8.90 -13.06 11.85
CA SER A 296 10.16 -12.86 12.58
C SER A 296 10.09 -11.85 13.73
N LEU A 297 9.02 -11.07 13.81
CA LEU A 297 8.78 -10.07 14.87
C LEU A 297 7.84 -10.57 15.97
N MET A 298 7.26 -11.75 15.82
CA MET A 298 6.30 -12.38 16.72
C MET A 298 6.97 -13.42 17.63
#